data_6862a5240d8937d337679cbd6511bb1f
#
_entry.id   6862a5240d8937d337679cbd6511bb1f
#
_cell.length_a   1.000
_cell.length_b   1.000
_cell.length_c   1.000
_cell.angle_alpha   90.00
_cell.angle_beta   90.00
_cell.angle_gamma   90.00
#
_symmetry.space_group_name_H-M   'P 1'
#
loop_
_entity.id
_entity.type
_entity.pdbx_description
1 polymer ?
#
loop_
_entity_poly.entity_id
_entity_poly.type
_entity_poly.pdbx_seq_one_letter_code
_entity_poly.pdbx_strand_id
1 'polypeptide(L)'
;MDRRSYIKHAGIAGVLAAGTAPAVYAQAAVRWRLSSSFPKALDTIFGAAETISKRVAAATGGKFTIQVFAAGEIVPGLQAMDAVKDGTVDCCHTAPYYYFGKDATFAFGCAIPFGMNARQQNAWMYHGGGMALMREFYARYNVIHFPAGNTGAQMGGWFRREIKTVADLKGLKFHVLQSRRREI
;
A
#
# COMPACT_ATOMS: atom_id res chain seq x y z
N MET A 1 -4.89 54.11 -48.32
CA MET A 1 -4.74 52.75 -47.79
C MET A 1 -5.98 51.95 -48.22
N ASP A 2 -5.72 50.89 -48.99
CA ASP A 2 -6.76 50.10 -49.66
C ASP A 2 -7.38 49.07 -48.64
N ARG A 3 -8.73 48.99 -48.65
CA ARG A 3 -9.49 48.07 -47.77
C ARG A 3 -8.98 46.61 -47.81
N ARG A 4 -8.44 46.17 -48.95
CA ARG A 4 -7.88 44.84 -49.14
C ARG A 4 -6.59 44.63 -48.34
N SER A 5 -5.80 45.71 -48.13
CA SER A 5 -4.56 45.66 -47.33
C SER A 5 -4.85 45.43 -45.84
N TYR A 6 -5.94 46.07 -45.33
CA TYR A 6 -6.36 45.89 -43.91
C TYR A 6 -6.80 44.48 -43.58
N ILE A 7 -7.53 43.82 -44.48
CA ILE A 7 -8.03 42.48 -44.28
C ILE A 7 -6.87 41.45 -44.29
N LYS A 8 -5.83 41.65 -45.15
CA LYS A 8 -4.68 40.77 -45.16
C LYS A 8 -3.85 40.87 -43.89
N HIS A 9 -3.66 42.06 -43.33
CA HIS A 9 -2.89 42.25 -42.11
C HIS A 9 -3.64 41.76 -40.86
N ALA A 10 -4.96 41.95 -40.80
CA ALA A 10 -5.80 41.44 -39.74
C ALA A 10 -5.84 39.89 -39.72
N GLY A 11 -5.87 39.24 -40.91
CA GLY A 11 -5.83 37.78 -41.01
C GLY A 11 -4.50 37.19 -40.54
N ILE A 12 -3.36 37.80 -40.87
CA ILE A 12 -2.04 37.36 -40.46
C ILE A 12 -1.83 37.56 -38.94
N ALA A 13 -2.30 38.67 -38.36
CA ALA A 13 -2.23 38.91 -36.94
C ALA A 13 -3.09 37.92 -36.14
N GLY A 14 -4.25 37.54 -36.66
CA GLY A 14 -5.12 36.52 -36.05
C GLY A 14 -4.51 35.12 -36.02
N VAL A 15 -3.83 34.71 -37.08
CA VAL A 15 -3.15 33.41 -37.17
C VAL A 15 -1.93 33.35 -36.25
N LEU A 16 -1.17 34.44 -36.10
CA LEU A 16 -0.06 34.52 -35.18
C LEU A 16 -0.48 34.53 -33.72
N ALA A 17 -1.61 35.14 -33.38
CA ALA A 17 -2.17 35.12 -32.05
C ALA A 17 -2.72 33.73 -31.61
N ALA A 18 -3.24 32.96 -32.58
CA ALA A 18 -3.70 31.59 -32.32
C ALA A 18 -2.54 30.59 -32.09
N GLY A 19 -1.36 30.87 -32.64
CA GLY A 19 -0.16 30.00 -32.52
C GLY A 19 0.62 30.17 -31.21
N THR A 20 0.33 31.20 -30.39
CA THR A 20 1.05 31.51 -29.15
C THR A 20 0.30 31.14 -27.87
N ALA A 21 -0.87 30.51 -27.97
CA ALA A 21 -1.51 29.96 -26.79
C ALA A 21 -0.60 28.89 -26.19
N PRO A 22 -0.11 29.03 -24.94
CA PRO A 22 0.69 27.99 -24.32
C PRO A 22 -0.16 26.72 -24.34
N ALA A 23 0.38 25.65 -24.94
CA ALA A 23 -0.23 24.34 -24.84
C ALA A 23 -0.25 23.97 -23.33
N VAL A 24 -1.38 24.19 -22.68
CA VAL A 24 -1.61 23.68 -21.34
C VAL A 24 -1.64 22.18 -21.47
N TYR A 25 -0.50 21.52 -21.30
CA TYR A 25 -0.42 20.09 -21.12
C TYR A 25 -1.21 19.79 -19.83
N ALA A 26 -2.47 19.47 -19.98
CA ALA A 26 -3.25 18.91 -18.89
C ALA A 26 -2.53 17.60 -18.49
N GLN A 27 -1.79 17.64 -17.39
CA GLN A 27 -1.13 16.46 -16.86
C GLN A 27 -2.18 15.39 -16.65
N ALA A 28 -2.03 14.24 -17.32
CA ALA A 28 -3.00 13.17 -17.25
C ALA A 28 -3.25 12.78 -15.79
N ALA A 29 -4.52 12.71 -15.39
CA ALA A 29 -4.86 12.32 -14.03
C ALA A 29 -4.42 10.87 -13.79
N VAL A 30 -3.65 10.65 -12.73
CA VAL A 30 -3.20 9.32 -12.31
C VAL A 30 -4.31 8.69 -11.46
N ARG A 31 -4.68 7.47 -11.78
CA ARG A 31 -5.67 6.71 -11.01
C ARG A 31 -5.10 5.34 -10.67
N TRP A 32 -4.96 5.07 -9.39
CA TRP A 32 -4.51 3.78 -8.89
C TRP A 32 -5.63 3.02 -8.21
N ARG A 33 -5.55 1.69 -8.29
CA ARG A 33 -6.38 0.77 -7.52
C ARG A 33 -5.53 0.17 -6.42
N LEU A 34 -6.02 0.27 -5.17
CA LEU A 34 -5.38 -0.30 -3.99
C LEU A 34 -6.23 -1.46 -3.48
N SER A 35 -5.68 -2.67 -3.46
CA SER A 35 -6.31 -3.83 -2.84
C SER A 35 -5.83 -3.99 -1.40
N SER A 36 -6.77 -3.95 -0.43
CA SER A 36 -6.45 -4.19 0.97
C SER A 36 -6.63 -5.67 1.31
N SER A 37 -5.73 -6.19 2.14
CA SER A 37 -5.89 -7.51 2.76
C SER A 37 -6.92 -7.52 3.90
N PHE A 38 -7.44 -6.36 4.27
CA PHE A 38 -8.31 -6.19 5.43
C PHE A 38 -9.74 -5.85 5.00
N PRO A 39 -10.76 -6.38 5.71
CA PRO A 39 -12.14 -6.04 5.48
C PRO A 39 -12.47 -4.65 6.04
N LYS A 40 -13.51 -4.00 5.50
CA LYS A 40 -13.99 -2.67 5.96
C LYS A 40 -14.38 -2.63 7.43
N ALA A 41 -14.81 -3.77 7.99
CA ALA A 41 -15.17 -3.88 9.41
C ALA A 41 -13.99 -3.66 10.37
N LEU A 42 -12.75 -3.79 9.89
CA LEU A 42 -11.54 -3.44 10.64
C LEU A 42 -11.16 -1.99 10.34
N ASP A 43 -11.98 -1.05 10.76
CA ASP A 43 -11.91 0.37 10.45
C ASP A 43 -10.56 1.01 10.79
N THR A 44 -9.95 0.65 11.93
CA THR A 44 -8.65 1.16 12.36
C THR A 44 -7.51 0.76 11.43
N ILE A 45 -7.55 -0.46 10.88
CA ILE A 45 -6.53 -0.94 9.95
C ILE A 45 -6.88 -0.53 8.52
N PHE A 46 -8.11 -0.85 8.07
CA PHE A 46 -8.56 -0.51 6.72
C PHE A 46 -8.58 1.00 6.49
N GLY A 47 -8.97 1.79 7.49
CA GLY A 47 -8.98 3.25 7.44
C GLY A 47 -7.62 3.89 7.17
N ALA A 48 -6.50 3.19 7.41
CA ALA A 48 -5.18 3.68 7.03
C ALA A 48 -5.06 3.82 5.50
N ALA A 49 -5.56 2.84 4.73
CA ALA A 49 -5.56 2.91 3.27
C ALA A 49 -6.46 4.04 2.74
N GLU A 50 -7.64 4.23 3.36
CA GLU A 50 -8.52 5.35 3.03
C GLU A 50 -7.88 6.70 3.34
N THR A 51 -7.16 6.80 4.46
CA THR A 51 -6.45 8.03 4.86
C THR A 51 -5.36 8.36 3.85
N ILE A 52 -4.58 7.37 3.40
CA ILE A 52 -3.57 7.55 2.35
C ILE A 52 -4.24 8.06 1.07
N SER A 53 -5.33 7.42 0.62
CA SER A 53 -6.08 7.83 -0.57
C SER A 53 -6.52 9.30 -0.49
N LYS A 54 -7.15 9.70 0.62
CA LYS A 54 -7.62 11.08 0.85
C LYS A 54 -6.47 12.08 0.84
N ARG A 55 -5.36 11.76 1.51
CA ARG A 55 -4.19 12.66 1.59
C ARG A 55 -3.49 12.81 0.24
N VAL A 56 -3.34 11.75 -0.53
CA VAL A 56 -2.76 11.80 -1.88
C VAL A 56 -3.62 12.67 -2.80
N ALA A 57 -4.94 12.48 -2.79
CA ALA A 57 -5.85 13.29 -3.59
C ALA A 57 -5.77 14.77 -3.18
N ALA A 58 -5.77 15.08 -1.88
CA ALA A 58 -5.66 16.45 -1.37
C ALA A 58 -4.31 17.10 -1.76
N ALA A 59 -3.19 16.38 -1.57
CA ALA A 59 -1.85 16.89 -1.87
C ALA A 59 -1.62 17.16 -3.37
N THR A 60 -2.37 16.49 -4.24
CA THR A 60 -2.23 16.59 -5.70
C THR A 60 -3.36 17.38 -6.36
N GLY A 61 -4.25 17.99 -5.57
CA GLY A 61 -5.43 18.68 -6.10
C GLY A 61 -6.32 17.76 -6.96
N GLY A 62 -6.43 16.48 -6.60
CA GLY A 62 -7.20 15.46 -7.31
C GLY A 62 -6.53 14.90 -8.57
N LYS A 63 -5.33 15.34 -8.92
CA LYS A 63 -4.61 14.85 -10.10
C LYS A 63 -4.12 13.40 -9.94
N PHE A 64 -3.90 12.96 -8.72
CA PHE A 64 -3.63 11.57 -8.38
C PHE A 64 -4.68 11.07 -7.39
N THR A 65 -5.39 10.02 -7.76
CA THR A 65 -6.42 9.39 -6.94
C THR A 65 -6.12 7.91 -6.75
N ILE A 66 -6.38 7.40 -5.55
CA ILE A 66 -6.23 5.98 -5.22
C ILE A 66 -7.62 5.47 -4.82
N GLN A 67 -8.16 4.53 -5.57
CA GLN A 67 -9.41 3.84 -5.22
C GLN A 67 -9.08 2.65 -4.32
N VAL A 68 -9.65 2.61 -3.12
CA VAL A 68 -9.40 1.56 -2.13
C VAL A 68 -10.48 0.49 -2.20
N PHE A 69 -10.04 -0.76 -2.28
CA PHE A 69 -10.88 -1.96 -2.29
C PHE A 69 -10.56 -2.83 -1.09
N ALA A 70 -11.58 -3.33 -0.42
CA ALA A 70 -11.43 -4.23 0.72
C ALA A 70 -11.04 -5.65 0.29
N ALA A 71 -10.64 -6.46 1.25
CA ALA A 71 -10.35 -7.88 1.04
C ALA A 71 -11.53 -8.59 0.37
N GLY A 72 -11.28 -9.28 -0.75
CA GLY A 72 -12.27 -10.01 -1.51
C GLY A 72 -13.02 -9.19 -2.57
N GLU A 73 -12.85 -7.86 -2.64
CA GLU A 73 -13.51 -7.05 -3.68
C GLU A 73 -12.83 -7.19 -5.05
N ILE A 74 -11.50 -7.33 -5.10
CA ILE A 74 -10.75 -7.61 -6.34
C ILE A 74 -10.12 -9.00 -6.25
N VAL A 75 -9.34 -9.25 -5.18
CA VAL A 75 -8.68 -10.52 -4.90
C VAL A 75 -8.84 -10.89 -3.43
N PRO A 76 -8.74 -12.19 -3.07
CA PRO A 76 -8.66 -12.59 -1.68
C PRO A 76 -7.53 -11.87 -0.94
N GLY A 77 -7.76 -11.50 0.33
CA GLY A 77 -6.82 -10.66 1.08
C GLY A 77 -5.37 -11.19 1.14
N LEU A 78 -5.18 -12.50 1.16
CA LEU A 78 -3.85 -13.11 1.16
C LEU A 78 -3.16 -13.10 -0.21
N GLN A 79 -3.84 -12.67 -1.27
CA GLN A 79 -3.31 -12.56 -2.63
C GLN A 79 -3.04 -11.10 -3.05
N ALA A 80 -3.23 -10.15 -2.14
CA ALA A 80 -3.12 -8.72 -2.45
C ALA A 80 -1.74 -8.34 -3.02
N MET A 81 -0.64 -8.89 -2.49
CA MET A 81 0.71 -8.65 -3.02
C MET A 81 0.92 -9.31 -4.39
N ASP A 82 0.35 -10.49 -4.61
CA ASP A 82 0.44 -11.17 -5.91
C ASP A 82 -0.25 -10.34 -6.99
N ALA A 83 -1.41 -9.76 -6.68
CA ALA A 83 -2.13 -8.88 -7.58
C ALA A 83 -1.32 -7.62 -7.98
N VAL A 84 -0.50 -7.08 -7.08
CA VAL A 84 0.45 -6.00 -7.40
C VAL A 84 1.58 -6.52 -8.29
N LYS A 85 2.21 -7.62 -7.89
CA LYS A 85 3.29 -8.24 -8.65
C LYS A 85 2.89 -8.53 -10.10
N ASP A 86 1.66 -8.98 -10.31
CA ASP A 86 1.12 -9.37 -11.61
C ASP A 86 0.46 -8.18 -12.36
N GLY A 87 0.48 -6.97 -11.77
CA GLY A 87 -0.08 -5.76 -12.38
C GLY A 87 -1.61 -5.72 -12.41
N THR A 88 -2.30 -6.60 -11.69
CA THR A 88 -3.77 -6.59 -11.57
C THR A 88 -4.26 -5.35 -10.83
N VAL A 89 -3.50 -4.87 -9.85
CA VAL A 89 -3.71 -3.62 -9.12
C VAL A 89 -2.39 -2.86 -9.00
N ASP A 90 -2.47 -1.55 -8.78
CA ASP A 90 -1.29 -0.69 -8.74
C ASP A 90 -0.57 -0.75 -7.39
N CYS A 91 -1.30 -0.95 -6.31
CA CYS A 91 -0.73 -1.08 -4.97
C CYS A 91 -1.62 -1.94 -4.06
N CYS A 92 -1.06 -2.36 -2.93
CA CYS A 92 -1.82 -3.08 -1.91
C CYS A 92 -1.53 -2.56 -0.50
N HIS A 93 -2.49 -2.75 0.39
CA HIS A 93 -2.36 -2.55 1.82
C HIS A 93 -2.47 -3.91 2.52
N THR A 94 -1.36 -4.39 3.07
CA THR A 94 -1.26 -5.77 3.55
C THR A 94 -0.29 -5.90 4.73
N ALA A 95 -0.25 -7.06 5.37
CA ALA A 95 0.74 -7.40 6.38
C ALA A 95 1.78 -8.36 5.78
N PRO A 96 3.08 -8.06 5.88
CA PRO A 96 4.15 -8.87 5.27
C PRO A 96 4.14 -10.33 5.67
N TYR A 97 3.83 -10.65 6.93
CA TYR A 97 3.82 -12.03 7.42
C TYR A 97 2.77 -12.93 6.72
N TYR A 98 1.81 -12.38 6.01
CA TYR A 98 0.89 -13.18 5.18
C TYR A 98 1.62 -13.94 4.09
N TYR A 99 2.79 -13.49 3.70
CA TYR A 99 3.63 -14.07 2.66
C TYR A 99 4.79 -14.90 3.19
N PHE A 100 4.83 -15.16 4.51
CA PHE A 100 5.85 -16.00 5.15
C PHE A 100 6.03 -17.36 4.46
N GLY A 101 4.95 -17.93 3.95
CA GLY A 101 4.98 -19.18 3.20
C GLY A 101 5.72 -19.13 1.87
N LYS A 102 5.96 -17.93 1.32
CA LYS A 102 6.75 -17.71 0.10
C LYS A 102 8.23 -17.54 0.46
N ASP A 103 8.51 -16.70 1.48
CA ASP A 103 9.85 -16.44 2.00
C ASP A 103 9.73 -15.97 3.45
N ALA A 104 10.48 -16.61 4.35
CA ALA A 104 10.47 -16.28 5.76
C ALA A 104 10.93 -14.84 6.05
N THR A 105 11.69 -14.23 5.14
CA THR A 105 12.20 -12.86 5.25
C THR A 105 11.06 -11.83 5.34
N PHE A 106 9.87 -12.12 4.83
CA PHE A 106 8.71 -11.24 5.00
C PHE A 106 8.37 -10.94 6.46
N ALA A 107 8.69 -11.86 7.39
CA ALA A 107 8.44 -11.65 8.82
C ALA A 107 9.18 -10.43 9.38
N PHE A 108 10.36 -10.09 8.88
CA PHE A 108 11.12 -8.93 9.32
C PHE A 108 10.42 -7.60 9.05
N GLY A 109 9.56 -7.56 8.05
CA GLY A 109 8.80 -6.35 7.72
C GLY A 109 7.67 -6.02 8.70
N CYS A 110 7.32 -6.96 9.60
CA CYS A 110 6.12 -6.80 10.42
C CYS A 110 6.31 -7.27 11.86
N ALA A 111 6.43 -8.58 12.08
CA ALA A 111 6.34 -9.14 13.42
C ALA A 111 7.17 -10.44 13.55
N ILE A 112 8.11 -10.43 14.48
CA ILE A 112 8.84 -11.60 14.92
C ILE A 112 8.48 -11.82 16.39
N PRO A 113 8.09 -13.04 16.81
CA PRO A 113 7.86 -13.33 18.21
C PRO A 113 9.06 -12.93 19.07
N PHE A 114 8.83 -12.21 20.16
CA PHE A 114 9.86 -11.65 21.05
C PHE A 114 10.85 -10.68 20.37
N GLY A 115 10.53 -10.22 19.16
CA GLY A 115 11.30 -9.24 18.42
C GLY A 115 11.03 -7.80 18.84
N MET A 116 11.21 -6.88 17.89
CA MET A 116 11.05 -5.44 18.13
C MET A 116 9.58 -5.07 18.38
N ASN A 117 9.33 -4.19 19.35
CA ASN A 117 8.04 -3.53 19.47
C ASN A 117 7.85 -2.48 18.35
N ALA A 118 6.65 -1.89 18.24
CA ALA A 118 6.31 -0.94 17.17
C ALA A 118 7.28 0.25 17.08
N ARG A 119 7.73 0.80 18.21
CA ARG A 119 8.67 1.91 18.24
C ARG A 119 10.06 1.48 17.75
N GLN A 120 10.54 0.34 18.19
CA GLN A 120 11.82 -0.23 17.76
C GLN A 120 11.78 -0.59 16.27
N GLN A 121 10.67 -1.16 15.79
CA GLN A 121 10.47 -1.47 14.37
C GLN A 121 10.54 -0.20 13.52
N ASN A 122 9.87 0.87 13.93
CA ASN A 122 9.95 2.15 13.24
C ASN A 122 11.37 2.73 13.26
N ALA A 123 12.06 2.67 14.40
CA ALA A 123 13.45 3.14 14.52
C ALA A 123 14.36 2.35 13.57
N TRP A 124 14.23 1.04 13.53
CA TRP A 124 14.98 0.21 12.59
C TRP A 124 14.67 0.52 11.14
N MET A 125 13.39 0.65 10.77
CA MET A 125 12.97 0.95 9.41
C MET A 125 13.50 2.31 8.93
N TYR A 126 13.34 3.37 9.73
CA TYR A 126 13.65 4.73 9.28
C TYR A 126 15.08 5.18 9.58
N HIS A 127 15.75 4.60 10.57
CA HIS A 127 17.06 5.05 11.05
C HIS A 127 18.10 3.93 11.17
N GLY A 128 17.67 2.66 11.19
CA GLY A 128 18.55 1.50 11.38
C GLY A 128 18.86 0.72 10.10
N GLY A 129 18.57 1.29 8.93
CA GLY A 129 18.85 0.63 7.65
C GLY A 129 17.78 -0.38 7.19
N GLY A 130 16.76 -0.64 8.01
CA GLY A 130 15.70 -1.61 7.71
C GLY A 130 14.97 -1.33 6.39
N MET A 131 14.70 -0.06 6.09
CA MET A 131 14.06 0.34 4.83
C MET A 131 14.89 -0.08 3.60
N ALA A 132 16.20 0.12 3.65
CA ALA A 132 17.09 -0.24 2.54
C ALA A 132 17.12 -1.77 2.33
N LEU A 133 17.33 -2.52 3.41
CA LEU A 133 17.34 -3.99 3.36
C LEU A 133 16.02 -4.57 2.86
N MET A 134 14.90 -4.07 3.37
CA MET A 134 13.60 -4.57 2.96
C MET A 134 13.26 -4.17 1.52
N ARG A 135 13.69 -3.01 1.03
CA ARG A 135 13.52 -2.63 -0.38
C ARG A 135 14.33 -3.51 -1.32
N GLU A 136 15.56 -3.87 -0.95
CA GLU A 136 16.36 -4.84 -1.69
C GLU A 136 15.67 -6.21 -1.74
N PHE A 137 15.13 -6.66 -0.61
CA PHE A 137 14.37 -7.90 -0.55
C PHE A 137 13.11 -7.86 -1.43
N TYR A 138 12.28 -6.81 -1.30
CA TYR A 138 11.02 -6.68 -2.07
C TYR A 138 11.25 -6.48 -3.57
N ALA A 139 12.40 -5.96 -4.00
CA ALA A 139 12.75 -5.84 -5.41
C ALA A 139 12.72 -7.19 -6.14
N ARG A 140 13.01 -8.31 -5.46
CA ARG A 140 12.91 -9.67 -6.01
C ARG A 140 11.49 -10.05 -6.40
N TYR A 141 10.50 -9.37 -5.83
CA TYR A 141 9.08 -9.56 -6.09
C TYR A 141 8.48 -8.45 -6.97
N ASN A 142 9.33 -7.60 -7.56
CA ASN A 142 8.91 -6.44 -8.34
C ASN A 142 7.96 -5.51 -7.56
N VAL A 143 8.23 -5.31 -6.27
CA VAL A 143 7.42 -4.50 -5.36
C VAL A 143 8.31 -3.52 -4.61
N ILE A 144 7.84 -2.31 -4.41
CA ILE A 144 8.40 -1.36 -3.45
C ILE A 144 7.48 -1.25 -2.24
N HIS A 145 8.04 -1.28 -1.02
CA HIS A 145 7.25 -1.25 0.20
C HIS A 145 7.45 0.04 0.99
N PHE A 146 6.42 0.37 1.78
CA PHE A 146 6.43 1.46 2.74
C PHE A 146 5.68 1.02 4.01
N PRO A 147 6.18 1.35 5.22
CA PRO A 147 5.39 1.17 6.43
C PRO A 147 4.14 2.05 6.40
N ALA A 148 2.98 1.44 6.63
CA ALA A 148 1.68 2.13 6.58
C ALA A 148 1.05 2.32 7.97
N GLY A 149 1.55 1.63 8.99
CA GLY A 149 1.05 1.68 10.35
C GLY A 149 1.46 0.45 11.14
N ASN A 150 0.95 0.34 12.36
CA ASN A 150 1.15 -0.82 13.22
C ASN A 150 -0.09 -1.05 14.09
N THR A 151 -0.26 -2.29 14.58
CA THR A 151 -1.37 -2.69 15.45
C THR A 151 -0.97 -2.73 16.92
N GLY A 152 0.22 -2.26 17.26
CA GLY A 152 0.78 -2.37 18.61
C GLY A 152 1.17 -3.79 18.99
N ALA A 153 1.31 -4.04 20.29
CA ALA A 153 1.60 -5.37 20.81
C ALA A 153 0.36 -6.26 20.69
N GLN A 154 0.56 -7.50 20.28
CA GLN A 154 -0.50 -8.47 20.15
C GLN A 154 -0.37 -9.54 21.22
N MET A 155 -1.51 -10.04 21.69
CA MET A 155 -1.56 -11.17 22.63
C MET A 155 -1.23 -12.47 21.89
N GLY A 156 -0.65 -13.43 22.64
CA GLY A 156 -0.29 -14.74 22.09
C GLY A 156 -1.50 -15.56 21.63
N GLY A 157 -2.66 -15.37 22.24
CA GLY A 157 -3.89 -16.04 21.83
C GLY A 157 -5.02 -15.92 22.85
N TRP A 158 -6.20 -16.38 22.43
CA TRP A 158 -7.39 -16.53 23.27
C TRP A 158 -7.64 -18.02 23.47
N PHE A 159 -7.72 -18.45 24.75
CA PHE A 159 -7.85 -19.85 25.11
C PHE A 159 -9.15 -20.09 25.85
N ARG A 160 -9.74 -21.27 25.66
CA ARG A 160 -10.94 -21.70 26.39
C ARG A 160 -10.65 -22.13 27.83
N ARG A 161 -9.37 -22.36 28.15
CA ARG A 161 -8.85 -22.72 29.47
C ARG A 161 -7.59 -21.95 29.78
N GLU A 162 -7.23 -21.83 31.02
CA GLU A 162 -5.99 -21.24 31.45
C GLU A 162 -4.79 -22.08 30.94
N ILE A 163 -3.77 -21.41 30.41
CA ILE A 163 -2.51 -22.00 29.97
C ILE A 163 -1.44 -21.55 30.95
N LYS A 164 -0.92 -22.46 31.74
CA LYS A 164 0.09 -22.17 32.77
C LYS A 164 1.50 -22.59 32.37
N THR A 165 1.63 -23.61 31.55
CA THR A 165 2.90 -24.20 31.15
C THR A 165 2.94 -24.47 29.67
N VAL A 166 4.15 -24.67 29.11
CA VAL A 166 4.33 -25.06 27.72
C VAL A 166 3.67 -26.43 27.42
N ALA A 167 3.63 -27.31 28.42
CA ALA A 167 2.97 -28.61 28.29
C ALA A 167 1.46 -28.51 28.01
N ASP A 168 0.82 -27.45 28.49
CA ASP A 168 -0.60 -27.19 28.27
C ASP A 168 -0.92 -26.85 26.81
N LEU A 169 0.07 -26.49 26.03
CA LEU A 169 -0.06 -26.22 24.60
C LEU A 169 -0.11 -27.51 23.76
N LYS A 170 0.35 -28.63 24.30
CA LYS A 170 0.40 -29.89 23.56
C LYS A 170 -1.00 -30.33 23.11
N GLY A 171 -1.14 -30.56 21.81
CA GLY A 171 -2.40 -30.94 21.17
C GLY A 171 -3.44 -29.80 21.04
N LEU A 172 -3.09 -28.56 21.40
CA LEU A 172 -3.97 -27.42 21.23
C LEU A 172 -3.99 -27.00 19.74
N LYS A 173 -5.22 -26.89 19.19
CA LYS A 173 -5.45 -26.25 17.90
C LYS A 173 -5.85 -24.81 18.16
N PHE A 174 -4.97 -23.86 17.84
CA PHE A 174 -5.26 -22.45 17.96
C PHE A 174 -4.76 -21.65 16.76
N HIS A 175 -5.37 -20.51 16.51
CA HIS A 175 -4.96 -19.60 15.47
C HIS A 175 -3.88 -18.67 16.01
N VAL A 176 -2.72 -18.71 15.39
CA VAL A 176 -1.65 -17.72 15.60
C VAL A 176 -1.67 -16.75 14.44
N LEU A 177 -1.55 -15.47 14.72
CA LEU A 177 -1.54 -14.42 13.71
C LEU A 177 -0.39 -14.53 12.69
N GLN A 178 0.60 -15.37 12.97
CA GLN A 178 1.69 -15.69 12.05
C GLN A 178 1.53 -17.11 11.50
N SER A 179 1.14 -17.16 10.23
CA SER A 179 1.32 -18.26 9.28
C SER A 179 1.19 -19.71 9.77
N ARG A 180 0.34 -20.43 9.07
CA ARG A 180 0.12 -21.88 9.10
C ARG A 180 -0.34 -22.47 10.44
N ARG A 181 -1.47 -23.16 10.38
CA ARG A 181 -1.81 -24.17 11.38
C ARG A 181 -0.60 -25.09 11.55
N ARG A 182 0.11 -24.96 12.64
CA ARG A 182 0.98 -26.02 13.14
C ARG A 182 0.21 -26.72 14.24
N GLU A 183 0.05 -28.00 14.12
CA GLU A 183 -0.25 -28.87 15.25
C GLU A 183 1.03 -28.89 16.09
N ILE A 184 0.92 -28.45 17.31
CA ILE A 184 2.00 -28.53 18.31
C ILE A 184 1.84 -29.85 19.04
#